data_cc8cde209c4f28500b11a7cd6397bd7a
#
_entry.id   cc8cde209c4f28500b11a7cd6397bd7a
#
_cell.length_a   1.000
_cell.length_b   1.000
_cell.length_c   1.000
_cell.angle_alpha   90.00
_cell.angle_beta   90.00
_cell.angle_gamma   90.00
#
_symmetry.space_group_name_H-M   'P 1'
#
loop_
_entity.id
_entity.type
_entity.pdbx_description
1 polymer ?
#
loop_
_entity_poly.entity_id
_entity_poly.type
_entity_poly.pdbx_seq_one_letter_code
_entity_poly.pdbx_strand_id
1 'polypeptide(L)'
;IARETMDIYAPLAERIGMHDIKDELEDRAFRELNGEARDSISRRLGFLRAEGEDVVEKVVRELRDVLAEAGIEADIAGREKSPYSIWRKMQRQQSSLEQLSDIIAFRVVVSDVPQCYQALGVVHSRYRVVPGRFKDYVSNPKPNGYRSLHTSVVGLVDQRVEIQFRTREMHDVAERGVAAHWIYK
;
A
#
# COMPACT_ATOMS: atom_id res chain seq x y z
N ILE A 1 11.70 21.06 -15.72
CA ILE A 1 11.34 20.93 -14.29
C ILE A 1 10.53 19.64 -14.05
N ALA A 2 9.29 19.44 -14.61
CA ALA A 2 8.45 18.30 -14.27
C ALA A 2 9.12 16.94 -14.57
N ARG A 3 9.75 16.77 -15.74
CA ARG A 3 10.51 15.56 -16.09
C ARG A 3 11.69 15.33 -15.15
N GLU A 4 12.44 16.37 -14.84
CA GLU A 4 13.55 16.34 -13.89
C GLU A 4 13.06 15.96 -12.47
N THR A 5 11.89 16.46 -12.07
CA THR A 5 11.25 16.07 -10.81
C THR A 5 11.00 14.57 -10.77
N MET A 6 10.49 13.97 -11.86
CA MET A 6 10.24 12.54 -11.94
C MET A 6 11.51 11.69 -11.98
N ASP A 7 12.55 12.19 -12.68
CA ASP A 7 13.77 11.41 -12.94
C ASP A 7 14.79 11.54 -11.79
N ILE A 8 14.75 12.63 -11.01
CA ILE A 8 15.78 12.95 -9.99
C ILE A 8 15.15 13.13 -8.61
N TYR A 9 14.26 14.13 -8.42
CA TYR A 9 13.83 14.53 -7.09
C TYR A 9 12.89 13.52 -6.42
N ALA A 10 11.93 12.95 -7.15
CA ALA A 10 11.04 11.95 -6.58
C ALA A 10 11.79 10.63 -6.22
N PRO A 11 12.69 10.08 -7.07
CA PRO A 11 13.55 8.97 -6.68
C PRO A 11 14.49 9.29 -5.51
N LEU A 12 15.00 10.52 -5.42
CA LEU A 12 15.83 10.92 -4.28
C LEU A 12 15.02 10.94 -2.98
N ALA A 13 13.81 11.53 -3.00
CA ALA A 13 12.89 11.52 -1.86
C ALA A 13 12.54 10.08 -1.44
N GLU A 14 12.30 9.16 -2.40
CA GLU A 14 12.07 7.74 -2.11
C GLU A 14 13.29 7.10 -1.44
N ARG A 15 14.51 7.39 -1.93
CA ARG A 15 15.75 6.80 -1.40
C ARG A 15 16.02 7.22 0.05
N ILE A 16 15.71 8.47 0.41
CA ILE A 16 15.86 8.99 1.78
C ILE A 16 14.62 8.73 2.64
N GLY A 17 13.56 8.10 2.06
CA GLY A 17 12.37 7.66 2.76
C GLY A 17 11.33 8.76 3.02
N MET A 18 11.41 9.89 2.33
CA MET A 18 10.42 10.97 2.43
C MET A 18 9.24 10.68 1.50
N HIS A 19 8.44 9.66 1.84
CA HIS A 19 7.39 9.14 0.95
C HIS A 19 6.29 10.15 0.66
N ASP A 20 5.89 10.98 1.63
CA ASP A 20 4.88 12.02 1.41
C ASP A 20 5.37 13.06 0.39
N ILE A 21 6.63 13.50 0.51
CA ILE A 21 7.24 14.43 -0.45
C ILE A 21 7.38 13.77 -1.82
N LYS A 22 7.80 12.51 -1.88
CA LYS A 22 7.86 11.74 -3.13
C LYS A 22 6.49 11.69 -3.80
N ASP A 23 5.43 11.33 -3.06
CA ASP A 23 4.08 11.19 -3.61
C ASP A 23 3.55 12.55 -4.10
N GLU A 24 3.85 13.66 -3.41
CA GLU A 24 3.50 15.01 -3.84
C GLU A 24 4.28 15.45 -5.09
N LEU A 25 5.59 15.19 -5.15
CA LEU A 25 6.42 15.47 -6.31
C LEU A 25 5.95 14.71 -7.54
N GLU A 26 5.67 13.42 -7.38
CA GLU A 26 5.13 12.56 -8.44
C GLU A 26 3.77 13.07 -8.92
N ASP A 27 2.84 13.45 -8.04
CA ASP A 27 1.50 13.92 -8.43
C ASP A 27 1.58 15.26 -9.18
N ARG A 28 2.37 16.21 -8.70
CA ARG A 28 2.58 17.51 -9.36
C ARG A 28 3.21 17.35 -10.74
N ALA A 29 4.29 16.56 -10.83
CA ALA A 29 4.96 16.33 -12.09
C ALA A 29 4.09 15.53 -13.08
N PHE A 30 3.31 14.55 -12.59
CA PHE A 30 2.38 13.77 -13.39
C PHE A 30 1.27 14.65 -13.98
N ARG A 31 0.75 15.61 -13.23
CA ARG A 31 -0.22 16.59 -13.72
C ARG A 31 0.29 17.40 -14.91
N GLU A 32 1.57 17.83 -14.85
CA GLU A 32 2.18 18.60 -15.93
C GLU A 32 2.52 17.75 -17.15
N LEU A 33 2.94 16.50 -16.95
CA LEU A 33 3.40 15.63 -18.04
C LEU A 33 2.28 14.86 -18.73
N ASN A 34 1.27 14.44 -17.96
CA ASN A 34 0.18 13.58 -18.40
C ASN A 34 -1.14 13.96 -17.71
N GLY A 35 -1.51 15.24 -17.73
CA GLY A 35 -2.66 15.78 -17.01
C GLY A 35 -3.97 15.07 -17.32
N GLU A 36 -4.26 14.79 -18.59
CA GLU A 36 -5.48 14.06 -19.00
C GLU A 36 -5.56 12.66 -18.35
N ALA A 37 -4.45 11.92 -18.37
CA ALA A 37 -4.39 10.59 -17.75
C ALA A 37 -4.58 10.68 -16.22
N ARG A 38 -3.93 11.65 -15.58
CA ARG A 38 -4.09 11.92 -14.15
C ARG A 38 -5.55 12.23 -13.78
N ASP A 39 -6.17 13.14 -14.53
CA ASP A 39 -7.54 13.59 -14.26
C ASP A 39 -8.56 12.47 -14.53
N SER A 40 -8.33 11.63 -15.54
CA SER A 40 -9.14 10.45 -15.80
C SER A 40 -9.08 9.46 -14.65
N ILE A 41 -7.87 9.14 -14.17
CA ILE A 41 -7.67 8.23 -13.03
C ILE A 41 -8.29 8.85 -11.75
N SER A 42 -8.05 10.14 -11.50
CA SER A 42 -8.56 10.82 -10.29
C SER A 42 -10.09 10.86 -10.26
N ARG A 43 -10.74 11.11 -11.41
CA ARG A 43 -12.22 11.06 -11.52
C ARG A 43 -12.74 9.66 -11.22
N ARG A 44 -12.10 8.63 -11.77
CA ARG A 44 -12.51 7.24 -11.53
C ARG A 44 -12.30 6.82 -10.08
N LEU A 45 -11.20 7.24 -9.45
CA LEU A 45 -10.97 7.04 -8.02
C LEU A 45 -12.02 7.75 -7.18
N GLY A 46 -12.39 9.00 -7.53
CA GLY A 46 -13.46 9.74 -6.89
C GLY A 46 -14.82 9.02 -6.97
N PHE A 47 -15.14 8.46 -8.13
CA PHE A 47 -16.34 7.64 -8.32
C PHE A 47 -16.29 6.35 -7.47
N LEU A 48 -15.16 5.63 -7.49
CA LEU A 48 -14.96 4.43 -6.67
C LEU A 48 -15.00 4.74 -5.16
N ARG A 49 -14.54 5.92 -4.73
CA ARG A 49 -14.70 6.36 -3.33
C ARG A 49 -16.17 6.58 -2.97
N ALA A 50 -16.92 7.28 -3.82
CA ALA A 50 -18.33 7.57 -3.56
C ALA A 50 -19.19 6.29 -3.48
N GLU A 51 -18.86 5.28 -4.29
CA GLU A 51 -19.50 3.95 -4.22
C GLU A 51 -18.83 3.01 -3.20
N GLY A 52 -17.59 3.27 -2.81
CA GLY A 52 -16.69 2.33 -2.13
C GLY A 52 -16.29 2.69 -0.71
N GLU A 53 -16.74 3.80 -0.12
CA GLU A 53 -16.47 4.09 1.31
C GLU A 53 -16.94 2.92 2.19
N ASP A 54 -18.08 2.35 1.85
CA ASP A 54 -18.62 1.15 2.50
C ASP A 54 -17.73 -0.11 2.32
N VAL A 55 -17.00 -0.23 1.20
CA VAL A 55 -16.12 -1.38 0.92
C VAL A 55 -14.83 -1.32 1.75
N VAL A 56 -14.20 -0.14 1.87
CA VAL A 56 -12.99 0.01 2.69
C VAL A 56 -13.29 -0.28 4.16
N GLU A 57 -14.38 0.29 4.67
CA GLU A 57 -14.82 0.06 6.04
C GLU A 57 -15.18 -1.41 6.30
N LYS A 58 -15.86 -2.05 5.35
CA LYS A 58 -16.19 -3.48 5.44
C LYS A 58 -14.93 -4.34 5.52
N VAL A 59 -13.94 -4.11 4.65
CA VAL A 59 -12.68 -4.85 4.67
C VAL A 59 -11.91 -4.61 5.97
N VAL A 60 -11.83 -3.36 6.45
CA VAL A 60 -11.18 -3.05 7.73
C VAL A 60 -11.85 -3.75 8.90
N ARG A 61 -13.19 -3.76 8.93
CA ARG A 61 -13.96 -4.43 9.98
C ARG A 61 -13.75 -5.92 9.93
N GLU A 62 -13.90 -6.55 8.76
CA GLU A 62 -13.73 -7.99 8.58
C GLU A 62 -12.32 -8.46 8.94
N LEU A 63 -11.27 -7.73 8.53
CA LEU A 63 -9.89 -8.04 8.92
C LEU A 63 -9.69 -7.90 10.43
N ARG A 64 -10.29 -6.89 11.05
CA ARG A 64 -10.20 -6.69 12.51
C ARG A 64 -10.86 -7.84 13.26
N ASP A 65 -12.05 -8.24 12.85
CA ASP A 65 -12.79 -9.33 13.48
C ASP A 65 -12.02 -10.65 13.37
N VAL A 66 -11.53 -10.99 12.19
CA VAL A 66 -10.74 -12.21 11.94
C VAL A 66 -9.45 -12.26 12.75
N LEU A 67 -8.76 -11.13 12.90
CA LEU A 67 -7.54 -11.07 13.70
C LEU A 67 -7.84 -11.09 15.21
N ALA A 68 -8.90 -10.42 15.64
CA ALA A 68 -9.35 -10.43 17.03
C ALA A 68 -9.80 -11.83 17.49
N GLU A 69 -10.49 -12.61 16.63
CA GLU A 69 -10.84 -14.03 16.90
C GLU A 69 -9.58 -14.87 17.18
N ALA A 70 -8.45 -14.52 16.57
CA ALA A 70 -7.17 -15.18 16.77
C ALA A 70 -6.33 -14.57 17.92
N GLY A 71 -6.90 -13.62 18.68
CA GLY A 71 -6.20 -12.93 19.78
C GLY A 71 -5.14 -11.93 19.34
N ILE A 72 -5.20 -11.43 18.11
CA ILE A 72 -4.24 -10.47 17.55
C ILE A 72 -4.88 -9.09 17.52
N GLU A 73 -4.34 -8.17 18.32
CA GLU A 73 -4.68 -6.76 18.24
C GLU A 73 -3.93 -6.09 17.08
N ALA A 74 -4.64 -5.39 16.20
CA ALA A 74 -4.07 -4.74 15.05
C ALA A 74 -4.72 -3.38 14.77
N ASP A 75 -3.89 -2.41 14.39
CA ASP A 75 -4.35 -1.15 13.80
C ASP A 75 -4.45 -1.35 12.28
N ILE A 76 -5.65 -1.21 11.73
CA ILE A 76 -5.93 -1.54 10.33
C ILE A 76 -6.45 -0.30 9.61
N ALA A 77 -5.78 0.06 8.52
CA ALA A 77 -6.16 1.19 7.67
C ALA A 77 -6.09 0.83 6.19
N GLY A 78 -7.07 1.29 5.41
CA GLY A 78 -7.00 1.27 3.95
C GLY A 78 -6.11 2.42 3.44
N ARG A 79 -5.29 2.13 2.43
CA ARG A 79 -4.50 3.13 1.69
C ARG A 79 -4.79 3.02 0.20
N GLU A 80 -5.30 4.10 -0.36
CA GLU A 80 -5.42 4.24 -1.81
C GLU A 80 -4.04 4.54 -2.43
N LYS A 81 -3.75 3.94 -3.57
CA LYS A 81 -2.53 4.23 -4.34
C LYS A 81 -2.65 5.58 -5.04
N SER A 82 -1.55 6.32 -5.13
CA SER A 82 -1.52 7.60 -5.85
C SER A 82 -1.87 7.41 -7.35
N PRO A 83 -2.50 8.40 -8.00
CA PRO A 83 -2.84 8.34 -9.43
C PRO A 83 -1.63 8.00 -10.31
N TYR A 84 -0.45 8.53 -10.00
CA TYR A 84 0.78 8.19 -10.71
C TYR A 84 1.20 6.73 -10.54
N SER A 85 1.14 6.19 -9.33
CA SER A 85 1.46 4.78 -9.05
C SER A 85 0.51 3.83 -9.78
N ILE A 86 -0.78 4.20 -9.90
CA ILE A 86 -1.78 3.47 -10.67
C ILE A 86 -1.44 3.54 -12.17
N TRP A 87 -1.20 4.73 -12.70
CA TRP A 87 -0.84 4.93 -14.11
C TRP A 87 0.42 4.14 -14.50
N ARG A 88 1.49 4.24 -13.70
CA ARG A 88 2.73 3.48 -13.93
C ARG A 88 2.50 1.97 -13.95
N LYS A 89 1.58 1.48 -13.12
CA LYS A 89 1.20 0.07 -13.11
C LYS A 89 0.41 -0.32 -14.36
N MET A 90 -0.55 0.50 -14.79
CA MET A 90 -1.30 0.32 -16.04
C MET A 90 -0.33 0.20 -17.23
N GLN A 91 0.65 1.12 -17.33
CA GLN A 91 1.65 1.09 -18.39
C GLN A 91 2.50 -0.18 -18.37
N ARG A 92 2.97 -0.61 -17.19
CA ARG A 92 3.79 -1.82 -17.06
C ARG A 92 3.03 -3.11 -17.35
N GLN A 93 1.74 -3.16 -17.06
CA GLN A 93 0.90 -4.35 -17.23
C GLN A 93 0.07 -4.31 -18.52
N GLN A 94 0.14 -3.21 -19.27
CA GLN A 94 -0.71 -2.96 -20.45
C GLN A 94 -2.18 -3.23 -20.16
N SER A 95 -2.64 -2.83 -18.96
CA SER A 95 -3.98 -3.09 -18.44
C SER A 95 -4.76 -1.79 -18.24
N SER A 96 -6.08 -1.88 -18.34
CA SER A 96 -6.97 -0.76 -17.99
C SER A 96 -7.10 -0.62 -16.47
N LEU A 97 -7.65 0.51 -16.01
CA LEU A 97 -7.88 0.76 -14.58
C LEU A 97 -8.86 -0.27 -13.98
N GLU A 98 -9.87 -0.68 -14.75
CA GLU A 98 -10.88 -1.69 -14.33
C GLU A 98 -10.26 -3.08 -14.11
N GLN A 99 -9.16 -3.38 -14.79
CA GLN A 99 -8.43 -4.64 -14.65
C GLN A 99 -7.45 -4.61 -13.46
N LEU A 100 -7.21 -3.44 -12.88
CA LEU A 100 -6.39 -3.30 -11.67
C LEU A 100 -7.23 -3.62 -10.43
N SER A 101 -6.99 -4.77 -9.84
CA SER A 101 -7.69 -5.25 -8.66
C SER A 101 -7.09 -4.81 -7.32
N ASP A 102 -5.98 -4.06 -7.33
CA ASP A 102 -5.23 -3.64 -6.13
C ASP A 102 -5.02 -2.12 -6.08
N ILE A 103 -6.09 -1.38 -6.32
CA ILE A 103 -6.13 0.09 -6.21
C ILE A 103 -6.04 0.50 -4.74
N ILE A 104 -6.64 -0.28 -3.85
CA ILE A 104 -6.60 -0.09 -2.41
C ILE A 104 -5.74 -1.18 -1.78
N ALA A 105 -4.79 -0.78 -0.96
CA ALA A 105 -4.01 -1.68 -0.12
C ALA A 105 -4.41 -1.48 1.34
N PHE A 106 -4.42 -2.53 2.12
CA PHE A 106 -4.71 -2.47 3.55
C PHE A 106 -3.44 -2.67 4.34
N ARG A 107 -3.24 -1.83 5.35
CA ARG A 107 -2.17 -1.96 6.33
C ARG A 107 -2.70 -2.58 7.59
N VAL A 108 -1.99 -3.56 8.08
CA VAL A 108 -2.21 -4.21 9.37
C VAL A 108 -0.95 -3.98 10.19
N VAL A 109 -1.05 -3.12 11.20
CA VAL A 109 0.04 -2.81 12.12
C VAL A 109 -0.17 -3.57 13.41
N VAL A 110 0.80 -4.40 13.77
CA VAL A 110 0.79 -5.27 14.95
C VAL A 110 1.96 -4.94 15.89
N SER A 111 2.02 -5.55 17.06
CA SER A 111 3.01 -5.22 18.10
C SER A 111 4.45 -5.60 17.73
N ASP A 112 4.64 -6.79 17.15
CA ASP A 112 5.96 -7.38 16.92
C ASP A 112 6.04 -8.22 15.63
N VAL A 113 7.26 -8.65 15.30
CA VAL A 113 7.54 -9.46 14.09
C VAL A 113 6.84 -10.83 14.12
N PRO A 114 6.86 -11.60 15.22
CA PRO A 114 6.08 -12.83 15.32
C PRO A 114 4.61 -12.63 15.01
N GLN A 115 3.98 -11.57 15.50
CA GLN A 115 2.58 -11.26 15.21
C GLN A 115 2.34 -10.88 13.73
N CYS A 116 3.32 -10.30 13.03
CA CYS A 116 3.20 -10.10 11.58
C CYS A 116 2.98 -11.43 10.84
N TYR A 117 3.75 -12.47 11.18
CA TYR A 117 3.63 -13.79 10.57
C TYR A 117 2.38 -14.55 11.04
N GLN A 118 1.99 -14.38 12.31
CA GLN A 118 0.73 -14.96 12.82
C GLN A 118 -0.48 -14.35 12.11
N ALA A 119 -0.55 -13.02 12.00
CA ALA A 119 -1.61 -12.32 11.28
C ALA A 119 -1.67 -12.73 9.80
N LEU A 120 -0.51 -12.87 9.13
CA LEU A 120 -0.42 -13.42 7.78
C LEU A 120 -1.01 -14.83 7.71
N GLY A 121 -0.63 -15.71 8.63
CA GLY A 121 -1.13 -17.09 8.72
C GLY A 121 -2.65 -17.15 8.92
N VAL A 122 -3.20 -16.33 9.80
CA VAL A 122 -4.64 -16.20 10.05
C VAL A 122 -5.36 -15.78 8.75
N VAL A 123 -4.88 -14.75 8.08
CA VAL A 123 -5.47 -14.28 6.82
C VAL A 123 -5.37 -15.33 5.72
N HIS A 124 -4.23 -16.03 5.59
CA HIS A 124 -4.04 -17.09 4.59
C HIS A 124 -4.88 -18.35 4.87
N SER A 125 -5.23 -18.61 6.13
CA SER A 125 -6.13 -19.73 6.47
C SER A 125 -7.60 -19.41 6.17
N ARG A 126 -7.98 -18.13 6.16
CA ARG A 126 -9.35 -17.67 5.97
C ARG A 126 -9.69 -17.34 4.51
N TYR A 127 -8.71 -16.83 3.75
CA TYR A 127 -8.91 -16.30 2.40
C TYR A 127 -7.97 -16.96 1.40
N ARG A 128 -8.44 -17.10 0.16
CA ARG A 128 -7.64 -17.67 -0.91
C ARG A 128 -6.52 -16.75 -1.34
N VAL A 129 -5.27 -17.18 -1.20
CA VAL A 129 -4.08 -16.45 -1.59
C VAL A 129 -3.92 -16.38 -3.10
N VAL A 130 -3.55 -15.22 -3.63
CA VAL A 130 -3.22 -15.06 -5.06
C VAL A 130 -1.77 -15.50 -5.29
N PRO A 131 -1.52 -16.55 -6.10
CA PRO A 131 -0.18 -17.08 -6.33
C PRO A 131 0.79 -15.99 -6.85
N GLY A 132 2.06 -16.04 -6.39
CA GLY A 132 3.11 -15.12 -6.83
C GLY A 132 2.98 -13.67 -6.31
N ARG A 133 2.03 -13.41 -5.39
CA ARG A 133 1.83 -12.07 -4.81
C ARG A 133 2.34 -11.92 -3.38
N PHE A 134 2.80 -13.01 -2.77
CA PHE A 134 3.46 -12.94 -1.47
C PHE A 134 4.90 -12.41 -1.63
N LYS A 135 5.28 -11.46 -0.76
CA LYS A 135 6.64 -10.93 -0.66
C LYS A 135 6.99 -10.71 0.80
N ASP A 136 8.11 -11.25 1.20
CA ASP A 136 8.65 -11.10 2.55
C ASP A 136 9.81 -10.09 2.56
N TYR A 137 9.47 -8.84 2.87
CA TYR A 137 10.45 -7.79 3.11
C TYR A 137 10.81 -7.64 4.60
N VAL A 138 10.30 -8.53 5.47
CA VAL A 138 10.71 -8.58 6.88
C VAL A 138 12.02 -9.35 6.99
N SER A 139 12.10 -10.54 6.39
CA SER A 139 13.31 -11.36 6.33
C SER A 139 14.33 -10.84 5.30
N ASN A 140 13.85 -10.22 4.20
CA ASN A 140 14.68 -9.66 3.13
C ASN A 140 14.35 -8.17 2.91
N PRO A 141 14.82 -7.25 3.78
CA PRO A 141 14.53 -5.83 3.68
C PRO A 141 14.99 -5.21 2.36
N LYS A 142 14.26 -4.20 1.88
CA LYS A 142 14.71 -3.42 0.74
C LYS A 142 15.96 -2.59 1.08
N PRO A 143 16.77 -2.16 0.07
CA PRO A 143 17.97 -1.35 0.31
C PRO A 143 17.72 -0.04 1.06
N ASN A 144 16.50 0.49 1.02
CA ASN A 144 16.08 1.70 1.77
C ASN A 144 15.57 1.40 3.18
N GLY A 145 15.79 0.20 3.71
CA GLY A 145 15.35 -0.21 5.05
C GLY A 145 13.85 -0.54 5.17
N TYR A 146 13.09 -0.49 4.08
CA TYR A 146 11.67 -0.84 4.10
C TYR A 146 11.46 -2.31 4.46
N ARG A 147 10.59 -2.56 5.45
CA ARG A 147 10.21 -3.89 5.93
C ARG A 147 8.69 -4.02 6.00
N SER A 148 8.15 -5.11 5.47
CA SER A 148 6.73 -5.47 5.55
C SER A 148 6.50 -6.85 4.95
N LEU A 149 5.49 -7.60 5.38
CA LEU A 149 4.98 -8.73 4.62
C LEU A 149 3.89 -8.23 3.67
N HIS A 150 3.95 -8.60 2.41
CA HIS A 150 2.91 -8.28 1.43
C HIS A 150 2.25 -9.54 0.95
N THR A 151 0.93 -9.53 0.89
CA THR A 151 0.15 -10.59 0.26
C THR A 151 -1.05 -10.01 -0.49
N SER A 152 -1.62 -10.80 -1.39
CA SER A 152 -2.91 -10.50 -1.99
C SER A 152 -3.82 -11.70 -1.80
N VAL A 153 -5.04 -11.44 -1.37
CA VAL A 153 -6.07 -12.46 -1.14
C VAL A 153 -7.36 -12.12 -1.89
N VAL A 154 -8.17 -13.14 -2.11
CA VAL A 154 -9.52 -13.02 -2.70
C VAL A 154 -10.52 -13.59 -1.69
N GLY A 155 -11.66 -12.93 -1.57
CA GLY A 155 -12.74 -13.36 -0.68
C GLY A 155 -13.16 -12.32 0.34
N LEU A 156 -12.33 -11.32 0.60
CA LEU A 156 -12.76 -10.11 1.29
C LEU A 156 -13.67 -9.31 0.37
N VAL A 157 -14.93 -9.15 0.74
CA VAL A 157 -15.99 -8.47 -0.06
C VAL A 157 -16.01 -8.90 -1.54
N ASP A 158 -15.72 -10.17 -1.82
CA ASP A 158 -15.61 -10.77 -3.17
C ASP A 158 -14.62 -10.07 -4.10
N GLN A 159 -13.68 -9.33 -3.55
CA GLN A 159 -12.65 -8.63 -4.31
C GLN A 159 -11.26 -9.15 -3.99
N ARG A 160 -10.32 -8.80 -4.87
CA ARG A 160 -8.90 -9.01 -4.63
C ARG A 160 -8.33 -7.84 -3.85
N VAL A 161 -7.74 -8.14 -2.70
CA VAL A 161 -7.23 -7.16 -1.74
C VAL A 161 -5.74 -7.39 -1.50
N GLU A 162 -4.94 -6.33 -1.57
CA GLU A 162 -3.54 -6.33 -1.12
C GLU A 162 -3.46 -5.97 0.36
N ILE A 163 -2.77 -6.79 1.15
CA ILE A 163 -2.59 -6.58 2.59
C ILE A 163 -1.10 -6.51 2.90
N GLN A 164 -0.73 -5.55 3.74
CA GLN A 164 0.64 -5.30 4.21
C GLN A 164 0.68 -5.42 5.72
N PHE A 165 1.46 -6.38 6.25
CA PHE A 165 1.68 -6.56 7.68
C PHE A 165 3.02 -5.98 8.09
N ARG A 166 3.03 -5.21 9.18
CA ARG A 166 4.25 -4.59 9.72
C ARG A 166 4.08 -4.26 11.20
N THR A 167 5.20 -4.09 11.90
CA THR A 167 5.19 -3.54 13.26
C THR A 167 5.04 -2.02 13.23
N ARG A 168 4.80 -1.41 14.39
CA ARG A 168 4.76 0.05 14.50
C ARG A 168 6.08 0.69 14.05
N GLU A 169 7.23 0.14 14.46
CA GLU A 169 8.55 0.61 14.02
C GLU A 169 8.71 0.52 12.49
N MET A 170 8.35 -0.61 11.89
CA MET A 170 8.39 -0.78 10.43
C MET A 170 7.44 0.19 9.72
N HIS A 171 6.30 0.51 10.34
CA HIS A 171 5.35 1.48 9.82
C HIS A 171 5.96 2.88 9.81
N ASP A 172 6.59 3.30 10.92
CA ASP A 172 7.24 4.60 11.05
C ASP A 172 8.39 4.75 10.04
N VAL A 173 9.22 3.71 9.87
CA VAL A 173 10.27 3.70 8.84
C VAL A 173 9.68 3.77 7.42
N ALA A 174 8.56 3.10 7.17
CA ALA A 174 7.90 3.12 5.86
C ALA A 174 7.23 4.46 5.54
N GLU A 175 6.81 5.24 6.53
CA GLU A 175 6.18 6.56 6.33
C GLU A 175 7.19 7.71 6.37
N ARG A 176 8.21 7.63 7.22
CA ARG A 176 9.17 8.73 7.49
C ARG A 176 10.58 8.46 7.00
N GLY A 177 10.84 7.26 6.50
CA GLY A 177 12.13 6.82 5.99
C GLY A 177 13.22 6.72 7.06
N VAL A 178 14.47 6.83 6.61
CA VAL A 178 15.65 6.76 7.48
C VAL A 178 15.63 7.84 8.57
N ALA A 179 14.92 8.94 8.36
CA ALA A 179 14.71 9.98 9.36
C ALA A 179 13.98 9.48 10.62
N ALA A 180 13.20 8.38 10.52
CA ALA A 180 12.57 7.75 11.68
C ALA A 180 13.60 7.26 12.72
N HIS A 181 14.78 6.82 12.29
CA HIS A 181 15.84 6.38 13.20
C HIS A 181 16.44 7.49 14.07
N TRP A 182 16.25 8.76 13.70
CA TRP A 182 16.77 9.90 14.50
C TRP A 182 15.82 10.31 15.63
N ILE A 183 14.57 9.84 15.61
CA ILE A 183 13.55 10.19 16.63
C ILE A 183 13.66 9.27 17.86
N TYR A 184 14.24 8.07 17.69
CA TYR A 184 14.35 7.04 18.74
C TYR A 184 15.74 6.95 19.40
N LYS A 185 16.66 7.88 19.08
CA LYS A 185 17.93 8.07 19.80
C LYS A 185 17.88 9.34 20.65
#